data_d777d8396f238e94545c3b4e046c1127
#
_entry.id   d777d8396f238e94545c3b4e046c1127
#
_cell.length_a   1.000
_cell.length_b   1.000
_cell.length_c   1.000
_cell.angle_alpha   90.00
_cell.angle_beta   90.00
_cell.angle_gamma   90.00
#
_symmetry.space_group_name_H-M   'P 1'
#
loop_
_entity.id
_entity.type
_entity.pdbx_description
1 polymer ?
#
loop_
_entity_poly.entity_id
_entity_poly.type
_entity_poly.pdbx_seq_one_letter_code
_entity_poly.pdbx_strand_id
1 'polypeptide(L)'
;RATFRNWGWVWLGNWIGTAVVALIMAISLTSGGTVDPASAADGGGMWQQVAAKIIALNKTNVVTKYENLQSLGFFLAFLRGVVANWLVCLGVTMALVSKSVPGKLLACWLPITAFQSMGMEHIVVNQFLHTAGPILGSGVGFGQVIFWNFLPVTLGNIVGGMVFIGMLFYSTHRTKISDVLPTEHDEKLERELAAELGAR
;
A
#
# COMPACT_ATOMS: atom_id res chain seq x y z
N ARG A 1 -3.88 21.26 -2.53
CA ARG A 1 -5.25 20.87 -2.07
C ARG A 1 -5.77 19.63 -2.83
N ALA A 2 -5.68 19.58 -4.16
CA ALA A 2 -6.17 18.46 -4.95
C ALA A 2 -5.49 17.13 -4.58
N THR A 3 -4.17 17.11 -4.41
CA THR A 3 -3.37 15.93 -4.04
C THR A 3 -3.81 15.34 -2.71
N PHE A 4 -3.94 16.15 -1.66
CA PHE A 4 -4.37 15.67 -0.33
C PHE A 4 -5.80 15.12 -0.35
N ARG A 5 -6.70 15.77 -1.12
CA ARG A 5 -8.06 15.28 -1.30
C ARG A 5 -8.06 13.92 -2.01
N ASN A 6 -7.26 13.76 -3.05
CA ASN A 6 -7.12 12.49 -3.74
C ASN A 6 -6.57 11.39 -2.81
N TRP A 7 -5.53 11.67 -2.03
CA TRP A 7 -4.98 10.71 -1.07
C TRP A 7 -6.02 10.27 -0.04
N GLY A 8 -6.83 11.21 0.47
CA GLY A 8 -7.92 10.89 1.39
C GLY A 8 -8.96 9.94 0.77
N TRP A 9 -9.39 10.21 -0.46
CA TRP A 9 -10.33 9.34 -1.16
C TRP A 9 -9.75 7.96 -1.48
N VAL A 10 -8.49 7.90 -1.92
CA VAL A 10 -7.80 6.63 -2.19
C VAL A 10 -7.64 5.82 -0.90
N TRP A 11 -7.23 6.46 0.21
CA TRP A 11 -7.10 5.80 1.50
C TRP A 11 -8.44 5.23 1.98
N LEU A 12 -9.50 6.03 1.92
CA LEU A 12 -10.85 5.61 2.32
C LEU A 12 -11.38 4.49 1.41
N GLY A 13 -11.21 4.62 0.10
CA GLY A 13 -11.63 3.61 -0.87
C GLY A 13 -10.93 2.27 -0.66
N ASN A 14 -9.62 2.29 -0.39
CA ASN A 14 -8.86 1.09 -0.02
C ASN A 14 -9.39 0.47 1.27
N TRP A 15 -9.69 1.28 2.29
CA TRP A 15 -10.23 0.75 3.54
C TRP A 15 -11.62 0.14 3.37
N ILE A 16 -12.53 0.80 2.65
CA ILE A 16 -13.87 0.24 2.36
C ILE A 16 -13.73 -1.07 1.59
N GLY A 17 -12.90 -1.11 0.53
CA GLY A 17 -12.69 -2.32 -0.26
C GLY A 17 -12.11 -3.47 0.56
N THR A 18 -11.08 -3.20 1.36
CA THR A 18 -10.47 -4.21 2.25
C THR A 18 -11.41 -4.65 3.38
N ALA A 19 -12.28 -3.75 3.89
CA ALA A 19 -13.28 -4.09 4.90
C ALA A 19 -14.35 -5.04 4.34
N VAL A 20 -14.80 -4.83 3.09
CA VAL A 20 -15.71 -5.77 2.42
C VAL A 20 -15.07 -7.15 2.27
N VAL A 21 -13.81 -7.20 1.83
CA VAL A 21 -13.06 -8.47 1.72
C VAL A 21 -12.88 -9.11 3.10
N ALA A 22 -12.57 -8.33 4.13
CA ALA A 22 -12.44 -8.82 5.52
C ALA A 22 -13.74 -9.42 6.03
N LEU A 23 -14.88 -8.80 5.73
CA LEU A 23 -16.20 -9.33 6.09
C LEU A 23 -16.51 -10.65 5.37
N ILE A 24 -16.29 -10.71 4.05
CA ILE A 24 -16.48 -11.94 3.26
C ILE A 24 -15.59 -13.06 3.81
N MET A 25 -14.33 -12.76 4.10
CA MET A 25 -13.40 -13.73 4.68
C MET A 25 -13.85 -14.17 6.07
N ALA A 26 -14.26 -13.25 6.94
CA ALA A 26 -14.75 -13.61 8.27
C ALA A 26 -15.96 -14.55 8.22
N ILE A 27 -16.95 -14.25 7.36
CA ILE A 27 -18.11 -15.11 7.15
C ILE A 27 -17.67 -16.50 6.63
N SER A 28 -16.77 -16.55 5.67
CA SER A 28 -16.27 -17.80 5.09
C SER A 28 -15.47 -18.62 6.09
N LEU A 29 -14.57 -18.00 6.85
CA LEU A 29 -13.69 -18.65 7.81
C LEU A 29 -14.43 -19.18 9.04
N THR A 30 -15.57 -18.57 9.38
CA THR A 30 -16.42 -18.96 10.53
C THR A 30 -17.65 -19.80 10.11
N SER A 31 -17.75 -20.17 8.84
CA SER A 31 -18.94 -20.84 8.29
C SER A 31 -20.24 -20.12 8.64
N GLY A 32 -20.29 -18.80 8.42
CA GLY A 32 -21.42 -17.95 8.75
C GLY A 32 -21.59 -17.69 10.25
N GLY A 33 -20.51 -17.77 11.04
CA GLY A 33 -20.53 -17.56 12.49
C GLY A 33 -20.85 -18.81 13.32
N THR A 34 -20.97 -19.98 12.68
CA THR A 34 -21.24 -21.25 13.38
C THR A 34 -20.00 -21.90 13.99
N VAL A 35 -18.81 -21.48 13.54
CA VAL A 35 -17.53 -22.02 14.00
C VAL A 35 -16.73 -20.91 14.70
N ASP A 36 -16.32 -21.18 15.93
CA ASP A 36 -15.47 -20.28 16.70
C ASP A 36 -14.03 -20.31 16.15
N PRO A 37 -13.49 -19.18 15.68
CA PRO A 37 -12.09 -19.10 15.26
C PRO A 37 -11.08 -19.47 16.36
N ALA A 38 -11.43 -19.25 17.62
CA ALA A 38 -10.55 -19.57 18.76
C ALA A 38 -10.40 -21.09 18.98
N SER A 39 -11.33 -21.91 18.48
CA SER A 39 -11.29 -23.38 18.62
C SER A 39 -10.18 -24.05 17.77
N ALA A 40 -9.47 -23.29 16.94
CA ALA A 40 -8.37 -23.79 16.10
C ALA A 40 -7.10 -24.17 16.88
N ALA A 41 -7.00 -23.76 18.14
CA ALA A 41 -5.84 -24.09 19.01
C ALA A 41 -5.62 -25.59 19.20
N ASP A 42 -6.69 -26.41 19.06
CA ASP A 42 -6.70 -27.85 19.30
C ASP A 42 -6.81 -28.72 18.04
N GLY A 43 -6.33 -28.22 16.89
CA GLY A 43 -6.30 -29.00 15.64
C GLY A 43 -7.50 -28.79 14.71
N GLY A 44 -8.14 -27.66 14.77
CA GLY A 44 -9.21 -27.23 13.85
C GLY A 44 -8.78 -27.26 12.38
N GLY A 45 -9.76 -27.30 11.48
CA GLY A 45 -9.54 -27.32 10.03
C GLY A 45 -8.74 -26.10 9.53
N MET A 46 -8.27 -26.18 8.30
CA MET A 46 -7.43 -25.15 7.68
C MET A 46 -8.02 -23.73 7.81
N TRP A 47 -9.31 -23.58 7.64
CA TRP A 47 -10.00 -22.27 7.71
C TRP A 47 -9.97 -21.66 9.11
N GLN A 48 -10.13 -22.49 10.15
CA GLN A 48 -10.00 -22.03 11.54
C GLN A 48 -8.59 -21.61 11.87
N GLN A 49 -7.56 -22.33 11.38
CA GLN A 49 -6.15 -21.97 11.56
C GLN A 49 -5.85 -20.62 10.90
N VAL A 50 -6.41 -20.33 9.71
CA VAL A 50 -6.27 -19.01 9.05
C VAL A 50 -6.92 -17.92 9.89
N ALA A 51 -8.14 -18.14 10.40
CA ALA A 51 -8.82 -17.17 11.25
C ALA A 51 -8.05 -16.88 12.54
N ALA A 52 -7.58 -17.93 13.22
CA ALA A 52 -6.75 -17.81 14.42
C ALA A 52 -5.45 -17.04 14.15
N LYS A 53 -4.83 -17.26 12.98
CA LYS A 53 -3.63 -16.51 12.58
C LYS A 53 -3.90 -15.03 12.33
N ILE A 54 -5.03 -14.67 11.71
CA ILE A 54 -5.47 -13.28 11.53
C ILE A 54 -5.64 -12.61 12.91
N ILE A 55 -6.32 -13.27 13.84
CA ILE A 55 -6.51 -12.80 15.22
C ILE A 55 -5.16 -12.57 15.91
N ALA A 56 -4.26 -13.54 15.84
CA ALA A 56 -2.94 -13.46 16.45
C ALA A 56 -2.09 -12.33 15.86
N LEU A 57 -2.09 -12.19 14.53
CA LEU A 57 -1.37 -11.10 13.85
C LEU A 57 -1.94 -9.73 14.21
N ASN A 58 -3.26 -9.59 14.31
CA ASN A 58 -3.89 -8.34 14.74
C ASN A 58 -3.44 -7.93 16.14
N LYS A 59 -3.52 -8.86 17.13
CA LYS A 59 -3.03 -8.62 18.49
C LYS A 59 -1.53 -8.27 18.53
N THR A 60 -0.73 -9.05 17.80
CA THR A 60 0.72 -8.87 17.79
C THR A 60 1.11 -7.53 17.17
N ASN A 61 0.54 -7.18 16.02
CA ASN A 61 0.94 -5.97 15.27
C ASN A 61 0.29 -4.68 15.78
N VAL A 62 -0.70 -4.75 16.65
CA VAL A 62 -1.29 -3.54 17.27
C VAL A 62 -0.83 -3.42 18.72
N VAL A 63 -1.07 -4.44 19.53
CA VAL A 63 -0.83 -4.37 20.99
C VAL A 63 0.62 -4.69 21.33
N THR A 64 1.10 -5.88 20.97
CA THR A 64 2.41 -6.37 21.44
C THR A 64 3.57 -5.57 20.87
N LYS A 65 3.55 -5.28 19.56
CA LYS A 65 4.67 -4.58 18.89
C LYS A 65 4.63 -3.07 19.06
N TYR A 66 3.44 -2.48 19.21
CA TYR A 66 3.32 -1.02 19.14
C TYR A 66 2.73 -0.41 20.42
N GLU A 67 1.52 -0.77 20.82
CA GLU A 67 0.88 -0.19 22.01
C GLU A 67 1.72 -0.39 23.28
N ASN A 68 2.23 -1.59 23.52
CA ASN A 68 3.04 -1.89 24.70
C ASN A 68 4.38 -1.13 24.73
N LEU A 69 4.89 -0.73 23.57
CA LEU A 69 6.12 0.07 23.45
C LEU A 69 5.87 1.58 23.40
N GLN A 70 4.61 2.02 23.48
CA GLN A 70 4.19 3.41 23.49
C GLN A 70 4.83 4.24 22.34
N SER A 71 5.49 5.37 22.65
CA SER A 71 6.10 6.24 21.65
C SER A 71 7.14 5.53 20.77
N LEU A 72 7.91 4.60 21.33
CA LEU A 72 8.84 3.78 20.55
C LEU A 72 8.09 2.89 19.57
N GLY A 73 6.98 2.27 20.01
CA GLY A 73 6.14 1.44 19.15
C GLY A 73 5.54 2.22 17.98
N PHE A 74 5.03 3.42 18.25
CA PHE A 74 4.53 4.32 17.21
C PHE A 74 5.62 4.65 16.17
N PHE A 75 6.83 4.98 16.62
CA PHE A 75 7.96 5.28 15.75
C PHE A 75 8.42 4.06 14.93
N LEU A 76 8.43 2.87 15.55
CA LEU A 76 8.77 1.63 14.84
C LEU A 76 7.74 1.28 13.77
N ALA A 77 6.44 1.47 14.03
CA ALA A 77 5.38 1.28 13.04
C ALA A 77 5.57 2.24 11.85
N PHE A 78 5.89 3.51 12.14
CA PHE A 78 6.21 4.51 11.13
C PHE A 78 7.41 4.09 10.26
N LEU A 79 8.54 3.70 10.86
CA LEU A 79 9.74 3.29 10.12
C LEU A 79 9.49 2.06 9.25
N ARG A 80 8.77 1.06 9.76
CA ARG A 80 8.36 -0.12 8.98
C ARG A 80 7.46 0.26 7.81
N GLY A 81 6.60 1.26 8.01
CA GLY A 81 5.79 1.86 6.95
C GLY A 81 6.65 2.50 5.86
N VAL A 82 7.68 3.26 6.23
CA VAL A 82 8.60 3.90 5.27
C VAL A 82 9.23 2.85 4.36
N VAL A 83 9.81 1.80 4.93
CA VAL A 83 10.49 0.74 4.15
C VAL A 83 9.50 -0.02 3.27
N ALA A 84 8.31 -0.36 3.78
CA ALA A 84 7.31 -1.09 3.02
C ALA A 84 6.91 -0.35 1.75
N ASN A 85 6.51 0.90 1.86
CA ASN A 85 6.02 1.64 0.71
C ASN A 85 7.14 2.13 -0.22
N TRP A 86 8.36 2.30 0.27
CA TRP A 86 9.51 2.46 -0.59
C TRP A 86 9.66 1.25 -1.54
N LEU A 87 9.63 0.03 -1.01
CA LEU A 87 9.75 -1.20 -1.81
C LEU A 87 8.53 -1.40 -2.75
N VAL A 88 7.32 -1.07 -2.30
CA VAL A 88 6.13 -1.11 -3.17
C VAL A 88 6.27 -0.16 -4.34
N CYS A 89 6.61 1.10 -4.09
CA CYS A 89 6.79 2.10 -5.15
C CYS A 89 7.97 1.74 -6.07
N LEU A 90 9.06 1.16 -5.54
CA LEU A 90 10.16 0.64 -6.34
C LEU A 90 9.69 -0.46 -7.29
N GLY A 91 8.89 -1.42 -6.80
CA GLY A 91 8.31 -2.49 -7.61
C GLY A 91 7.44 -1.96 -8.74
N VAL A 92 6.55 -1.00 -8.44
CA VAL A 92 5.71 -0.34 -9.45
C VAL A 92 6.57 0.35 -10.50
N THR A 93 7.58 1.09 -10.09
CA THR A 93 8.48 1.79 -10.99
C THR A 93 9.23 0.84 -11.92
N MET A 94 9.81 -0.23 -11.37
CA MET A 94 10.49 -1.26 -12.18
C MET A 94 9.52 -1.94 -13.16
N ALA A 95 8.28 -2.17 -12.77
CA ALA A 95 7.26 -2.74 -13.64
C ALA A 95 6.87 -1.79 -14.78
N LEU A 96 6.84 -0.47 -14.54
CA LEU A 96 6.57 0.52 -15.60
C LEU A 96 7.69 0.56 -16.66
N VAL A 97 8.93 0.39 -16.25
CA VAL A 97 10.09 0.38 -17.16
C VAL A 97 10.22 -0.95 -17.93
N SER A 98 9.72 -2.05 -17.38
CA SER A 98 9.79 -3.37 -18.02
C SER A 98 8.92 -3.45 -19.27
N LYS A 99 9.48 -4.00 -20.36
CA LYS A 99 8.80 -4.18 -21.64
C LYS A 99 8.14 -5.57 -21.81
N SER A 100 8.38 -6.49 -20.88
CA SER A 100 7.85 -7.86 -20.94
C SER A 100 6.90 -8.16 -19.78
N VAL A 101 5.89 -8.99 -20.01
CA VAL A 101 4.96 -9.41 -18.94
C VAL A 101 5.67 -10.16 -17.80
N PRO A 102 6.56 -11.15 -18.07
CA PRO A 102 7.31 -11.79 -16.99
C PRO A 102 8.20 -10.82 -16.20
N GLY A 103 8.81 -9.85 -16.88
CA GLY A 103 9.61 -8.82 -16.23
C GLY A 103 8.77 -7.92 -15.30
N LYS A 104 7.56 -7.55 -15.69
CA LYS A 104 6.62 -6.80 -14.83
C LYS A 104 6.22 -7.60 -13.60
N LEU A 105 5.92 -8.90 -13.78
CA LEU A 105 5.56 -9.78 -12.67
C LEU A 105 6.70 -9.90 -11.65
N LEU A 106 7.91 -10.16 -12.11
CA LEU A 106 9.10 -10.25 -11.24
C LEU A 106 9.40 -8.92 -10.55
N ALA A 107 9.29 -7.81 -11.26
CA ALA A 107 9.52 -6.47 -10.73
C ALA A 107 8.57 -6.13 -9.58
N CYS A 108 7.31 -6.55 -9.64
CA CYS A 108 6.36 -6.38 -8.54
C CYS A 108 6.57 -7.42 -7.45
N TRP A 109 6.74 -8.70 -7.81
CA TRP A 109 6.76 -9.80 -6.86
C TRP A 109 7.93 -9.75 -5.89
N LEU A 110 9.13 -9.46 -6.37
CA LEU A 110 10.35 -9.46 -5.54
C LEU A 110 10.29 -8.44 -4.39
N PRO A 111 10.02 -7.13 -4.62
CA PRO A 111 9.96 -6.16 -3.53
C PRO A 111 8.79 -6.40 -2.58
N ILE A 112 7.63 -6.87 -3.10
CA ILE A 112 6.46 -7.18 -2.27
C ILE A 112 6.75 -8.36 -1.35
N THR A 113 7.35 -9.42 -1.88
CA THR A 113 7.77 -10.57 -1.07
C THR A 113 8.81 -10.18 -0.04
N ALA A 114 9.78 -9.33 -0.42
CA ALA A 114 10.82 -8.85 0.49
C ALA A 114 10.24 -8.10 1.69
N PHE A 115 9.39 -7.08 1.48
CA PHE A 115 8.85 -6.31 2.60
C PHE A 115 7.93 -7.15 3.50
N GLN A 116 7.15 -8.07 2.91
CA GLN A 116 6.30 -8.98 3.69
C GLN A 116 7.14 -9.93 4.55
N SER A 117 8.18 -10.53 3.98
CA SER A 117 9.09 -11.46 4.70
C SER A 117 9.84 -10.76 5.85
N MET A 118 10.18 -9.49 5.68
CA MET A 118 10.80 -8.67 6.72
C MET A 118 9.83 -8.17 7.80
N GLY A 119 8.52 -8.43 7.66
CA GLY A 119 7.49 -7.95 8.59
C GLY A 119 7.34 -6.43 8.60
N MET A 120 7.53 -5.80 7.43
CA MET A 120 7.26 -4.37 7.25
C MET A 120 5.75 -4.10 7.15
N GLU A 121 5.34 -2.86 7.37
CA GLU A 121 3.93 -2.49 7.53
C GLU A 121 3.43 -1.69 6.32
N HIS A 122 2.48 -2.26 5.57
CA HIS A 122 1.86 -1.59 4.43
C HIS A 122 0.39 -1.29 4.72
N ILE A 123 -0.02 -0.03 4.59
CA ILE A 123 -1.34 0.41 5.06
C ILE A 123 -2.50 -0.38 4.45
N VAL A 124 -2.47 -0.69 3.15
CA VAL A 124 -3.58 -1.42 2.49
C VAL A 124 -3.68 -2.86 3.01
N VAL A 125 -2.55 -3.53 3.26
CA VAL A 125 -2.52 -4.86 3.88
C VAL A 125 -3.04 -4.80 5.31
N ASN A 126 -2.63 -3.78 6.05
CA ASN A 126 -3.04 -3.57 7.43
C ASN A 126 -4.53 -3.22 7.54
N GLN A 127 -5.08 -2.45 6.59
CA GLN A 127 -6.52 -2.18 6.53
C GLN A 127 -7.34 -3.47 6.42
N PHE A 128 -6.89 -4.45 5.64
CA PHE A 128 -7.52 -5.77 5.62
C PHE A 128 -7.33 -6.50 6.96
N LEU A 129 -6.09 -6.71 7.39
CA LEU A 129 -5.73 -7.54 8.53
C LEU A 129 -6.34 -7.03 9.85
N HIS A 130 -6.25 -5.71 10.08
CA HIS A 130 -6.70 -5.09 11.32
C HIS A 130 -8.19 -4.67 11.29
N THR A 131 -8.87 -4.87 10.18
CA THR A 131 -10.33 -4.88 10.12
C THR A 131 -10.88 -6.29 10.34
N ALA A 132 -10.26 -7.30 9.74
CA ALA A 132 -10.66 -8.69 9.92
C ALA A 132 -10.46 -9.18 11.37
N GLY A 133 -9.35 -8.80 12.03
CA GLY A 133 -9.05 -9.22 13.40
C GLY A 133 -10.16 -8.92 14.40
N PRO A 134 -10.60 -7.67 14.57
CA PRO A 134 -11.74 -7.31 15.42
C PRO A 134 -13.04 -8.02 15.05
N ILE A 135 -13.35 -8.16 13.77
CA ILE A 135 -14.54 -8.89 13.29
C ILE A 135 -14.48 -10.36 13.71
N LEU A 136 -13.31 -10.99 13.69
CA LEU A 136 -13.07 -12.36 14.11
C LEU A 136 -12.92 -12.54 15.63
N GLY A 137 -13.08 -11.46 16.41
CA GLY A 137 -13.04 -11.55 17.87
C GLY A 137 -11.63 -11.43 18.49
N SER A 138 -10.71 -10.69 17.85
CA SER A 138 -9.37 -10.46 18.43
C SER A 138 -9.39 -9.72 19.77
N GLY A 139 -10.47 -9.01 20.12
CA GLY A 139 -10.54 -8.16 21.31
C GLY A 139 -9.75 -6.85 21.20
N VAL A 140 -9.12 -6.57 20.06
CA VAL A 140 -8.43 -5.30 19.81
C VAL A 140 -9.46 -4.27 19.34
N GLY A 141 -9.55 -3.14 20.01
CA GLY A 141 -10.49 -2.07 19.65
C GLY A 141 -10.06 -1.31 18.39
N PHE A 142 -11.02 -0.84 17.60
CA PHE A 142 -10.73 -0.02 16.40
C PHE A 142 -9.93 1.26 16.73
N GLY A 143 -10.14 1.88 17.89
CA GLY A 143 -9.34 3.02 18.35
C GLY A 143 -7.86 2.68 18.50
N GLN A 144 -7.55 1.51 19.05
CA GLN A 144 -6.17 1.01 19.16
C GLN A 144 -5.56 0.76 17.78
N VAL A 145 -6.31 0.13 16.86
CA VAL A 145 -5.91 -0.09 15.47
C VAL A 145 -5.57 1.23 14.78
N ILE A 146 -6.44 2.22 14.87
CA ILE A 146 -6.25 3.52 14.23
C ILE A 146 -5.00 4.21 14.77
N PHE A 147 -4.86 4.29 16.09
CA PHE A 147 -3.79 5.06 16.72
C PHE A 147 -2.43 4.35 16.65
N TRP A 148 -2.37 3.04 16.92
CA TRP A 148 -1.11 2.31 17.05
C TRP A 148 -0.63 1.66 15.73
N ASN A 149 -1.50 1.59 14.72
CA ASN A 149 -1.13 1.00 13.43
C ASN A 149 -1.46 1.92 12.25
N PHE A 150 -2.73 2.21 11.97
CA PHE A 150 -3.11 2.92 10.74
C PHE A 150 -2.45 4.30 10.62
N LEU A 151 -2.44 5.08 11.68
CA LEU A 151 -1.87 6.43 11.67
C LEU A 151 -0.36 6.42 11.40
N PRO A 152 0.49 5.75 12.23
CA PRO A 152 1.93 5.75 11.99
C PRO A 152 2.32 5.08 10.69
N VAL A 153 1.66 3.97 10.31
CA VAL A 153 1.96 3.27 9.05
C VAL A 153 1.57 4.11 7.84
N THR A 154 0.43 4.81 7.86
CA THR A 154 0.03 5.73 6.77
C THR A 154 1.07 6.83 6.59
N LEU A 155 1.49 7.47 7.68
CA LEU A 155 2.53 8.50 7.62
C LEU A 155 3.85 7.95 7.09
N GLY A 156 4.25 6.78 7.55
CA GLY A 156 5.44 6.09 7.05
C GLY A 156 5.35 5.74 5.57
N ASN A 157 4.21 5.21 5.12
CA ASN A 157 4.00 4.89 3.71
C ASN A 157 4.05 6.13 2.82
N ILE A 158 3.49 7.26 3.25
CA ILE A 158 3.59 8.53 2.52
C ILE A 158 5.05 8.94 2.37
N VAL A 159 5.82 8.92 3.46
CA VAL A 159 7.25 9.27 3.42
C VAL A 159 8.02 8.30 2.51
N GLY A 160 7.81 6.99 2.64
CA GLY A 160 8.48 5.97 1.83
C GLY A 160 8.28 6.16 0.34
N GLY A 161 7.04 6.37 -0.10
CA GLY A 161 6.72 6.59 -1.51
C GLY A 161 7.14 7.97 -2.02
N MET A 162 6.85 9.02 -1.25
CA MET A 162 7.09 10.40 -1.68
C MET A 162 8.58 10.77 -1.69
N VAL A 163 9.31 10.47 -0.60
CA VAL A 163 10.70 10.89 -0.47
C VAL A 163 11.62 10.01 -1.31
N PHE A 164 11.55 8.69 -1.14
CA PHE A 164 12.52 7.78 -1.75
C PHE A 164 12.25 7.53 -3.24
N ILE A 165 11.02 7.62 -3.71
CA ILE A 165 10.71 7.41 -5.12
C ILE A 165 10.23 8.71 -5.78
N GLY A 166 9.23 9.39 -5.23
CA GLY A 166 8.64 10.57 -5.85
C GLY A 166 9.64 11.72 -6.04
N MET A 167 10.40 12.08 -5.00
CA MET A 167 11.41 13.14 -5.10
C MET A 167 12.60 12.74 -5.97
N LEU A 168 13.03 11.47 -5.91
CA LEU A 168 14.09 10.96 -6.77
C LEU A 168 13.71 11.08 -8.25
N PHE A 169 12.51 10.61 -8.60
CA PHE A 169 11.98 10.75 -9.96
C PHE A 169 11.83 12.20 -10.40
N TYR A 170 11.30 13.05 -9.53
CA TYR A 170 11.19 14.47 -9.81
C TYR A 170 12.56 15.10 -10.09
N SER A 171 13.59 14.78 -9.29
CA SER A 171 14.92 15.34 -9.46
C SER A 171 15.65 14.88 -10.73
N THR A 172 15.41 13.62 -11.13
CA THR A 172 16.08 13.01 -12.28
C THR A 172 15.35 13.23 -13.61
N HIS A 173 14.03 13.43 -13.59
CA HIS A 173 13.20 13.57 -14.79
C HIS A 173 12.58 14.98 -14.92
N ARG A 174 13.11 15.95 -14.20
CA ARG A 174 12.62 17.33 -14.27
C ARG A 174 13.00 17.92 -15.64
N THR A 175 12.04 17.94 -16.56
CA THR A 175 12.15 18.69 -17.82
C THR A 175 11.93 20.17 -17.53
N LYS A 176 12.84 21.03 -17.97
CA LYS A 176 12.62 22.47 -17.89
C LYS A 176 11.50 22.83 -18.86
N ILE A 177 10.66 23.80 -18.49
CA ILE A 177 9.60 24.30 -19.37
C ILE A 177 10.16 24.75 -20.72
N SER A 178 11.37 25.34 -20.72
CA SER A 178 12.11 25.71 -21.93
C SER A 178 12.41 24.55 -22.89
N ASP A 179 12.48 23.31 -22.36
CA ASP A 179 12.81 22.12 -23.18
C ASP A 179 11.54 21.48 -23.79
N VAL A 180 10.36 21.97 -23.42
CA VAL A 180 9.04 21.48 -23.90
C VAL A 180 8.35 22.50 -24.79
N LEU A 181 8.72 23.77 -24.69
CA LEU A 181 8.19 24.79 -25.59
C LEU A 181 8.80 24.61 -26.98
N PRO A 182 7.99 24.73 -28.04
CA PRO A 182 8.49 24.71 -29.41
C PRO A 182 9.61 25.76 -29.56
N THR A 183 10.70 25.35 -30.14
CA THR A 183 11.79 26.30 -30.46
C THR A 183 11.37 27.11 -31.68
N GLU A 184 12.00 28.28 -31.86
CA GLU A 184 11.80 29.11 -33.05
C GLU A 184 12.05 28.32 -34.34
N HIS A 185 12.92 27.31 -34.26
CA HIS A 185 13.21 26.38 -35.36
C HIS A 185 12.03 25.43 -35.63
N ASP A 186 11.38 24.88 -34.57
CA ASP A 186 10.23 24.00 -34.72
C ASP A 186 9.03 24.74 -35.34
N GLU A 187 8.77 25.97 -34.86
CA GLU A 187 7.72 26.83 -35.44
C GLU A 187 7.97 27.18 -36.92
N LYS A 188 9.24 27.36 -37.28
CA LYS A 188 9.62 27.63 -38.67
C LYS A 188 9.39 26.39 -39.54
N LEU A 189 9.79 25.21 -39.05
CA LEU A 189 9.59 23.94 -39.74
C LEU A 189 8.11 23.62 -39.97
N GLU A 190 7.25 23.87 -38.94
CA GLU A 190 5.82 23.71 -39.07
C GLU A 190 5.19 24.64 -40.11
N ARG A 191 5.67 25.90 -40.21
CA ARG A 191 5.22 26.85 -41.22
C ARG A 191 5.64 26.43 -42.65
N GLU A 192 6.87 25.94 -42.81
CA GLU A 192 7.37 25.43 -44.07
C GLU A 192 6.58 24.18 -44.54
N LEU A 193 6.33 23.25 -43.61
CA LEU A 193 5.52 22.07 -43.88
C LEU A 193 4.06 22.42 -44.27
N ALA A 194 3.46 23.35 -43.56
CA ALA A 194 2.12 23.82 -43.83
C ALA A 194 2.03 24.51 -45.23
N ALA A 195 3.05 25.28 -45.61
CA ALA A 195 3.13 25.89 -46.91
C ALA A 195 3.28 24.86 -48.05
N GLU A 196 4.09 23.81 -47.86
CA GLU A 196 4.24 22.72 -48.85
C GLU A 196 2.96 21.89 -49.00
N LEU A 197 2.24 21.62 -47.93
CA LEU A 197 0.98 20.86 -47.94
C LEU A 197 -0.19 21.67 -48.48
N GLY A 198 -0.20 22.99 -48.29
CA GLY A 198 -1.22 23.90 -48.84
C GLY A 198 -1.01 24.27 -50.32
N ALA A 199 0.16 23.96 -50.90
CA ALA A 199 0.50 24.17 -52.31
C ALA A 199 0.22 22.94 -53.20
N ARG A 200 -0.32 21.86 -52.68
CA ARG A 200 -0.78 20.67 -53.38
C ARG A 200 -2.30 20.61 -53.41
#